data_34bf94263520ca68dc301b97a691b19f
#
_entry.id   34bf94263520ca68dc301b97a691b19f
#
_cell.length_a   1.000
_cell.length_b   1.000
_cell.length_c   1.000
_cell.angle_alpha   90.00
_cell.angle_beta   90.00
_cell.angle_gamma   90.00
#
_symmetry.space_group_name_H-M   'P 1'
#
loop_
_entity.id
_entity.type
_entity.pdbx_description
1 polymer ?
#
loop_
_entity_poly.entity_id
_entity_poly.type
_entity_poly.pdbx_seq_one_letter_code
_entity_poly.pdbx_strand_id
1 'polypeptide(L)'
;NGLGMNVTPVTTEPGRASAMKLCRSIVIKGLEAIMVDCAAAAKQWGVEDEVFASLDASYPSIDFRQLAETMGGRVRQHGIRRAAEMREAAMMVEDLGMNPGLCSAIADAQERGADKK
;
A
#
# COMPACT_ATOMS: atom_id res chain seq x y z
N ASN A 1 -21.69 -6.27 -8.54
CA ASN A 1 -21.56 -6.31 -8.49
C ASN A 1 -21.47 -6.73 -8.49
N GLY A 2 -21.67 -6.65 -8.64
CA GLY A 2 -21.51 -6.58 -8.47
C GLY A 2 -21.82 -6.87 -8.70
N LEU A 3 -22.01 -6.70 -8.75
CA LEU A 3 -22.33 -6.57 -8.98
C LEU A 3 -22.59 -6.54 -9.53
N GLY A 4 -22.93 -6.49 -9.83
CA GLY A 4 -23.12 -5.95 -10.19
C GLY A 4 -23.61 -5.63 -10.62
N MET A 5 -23.83 -5.36 -10.55
CA MET A 5 -24.23 -4.80 -10.78
C MET A 5 -24.44 -4.14 -11.29
N ASN A 6 -24.78 -3.81 -11.43
CA ASN A 6 -24.90 -2.94 -11.89
C ASN A 6 -24.66 -2.03 -11.98
N VAL A 7 -24.55 -1.86 -12.07
CA VAL A 7 -24.10 -0.92 -11.98
C VAL A 7 -24.37 0.21 -12.30
N THR A 8 -24.67 0.89 -11.72
CA THR A 8 -24.90 2.08 -12.05
C THR A 8 -23.79 2.84 -12.21
N PRO A 9 -23.52 3.37 -13.14
CA PRO A 9 -22.38 4.12 -13.31
C PRO A 9 -22.49 5.50 -12.86
N VAL A 10 -23.27 5.80 -12.02
CA VAL A 10 -23.38 7.11 -11.67
C VAL A 10 -22.18 7.65 -11.13
N THR A 11 -21.56 8.54 -11.70
CA THR A 11 -20.35 9.05 -11.24
C THR A 11 -20.46 10.44 -10.76
N THR A 12 -21.63 10.94 -10.66
CA THR A 12 -21.79 12.32 -10.21
C THR A 12 -21.97 12.45 -8.72
N GLU A 13 -21.96 11.33 -8.00
CA GLU A 13 -22.10 11.39 -6.56
C GLU A 13 -20.92 12.11 -5.94
N PRO A 14 -21.14 13.06 -5.03
CA PRO A 14 -20.05 13.75 -4.37
C PRO A 14 -19.17 12.74 -3.63
N GLY A 15 -17.90 12.91 -3.76
CA GLY A 15 -16.95 12.04 -3.06
C GLY A 15 -16.58 10.76 -3.78
N ARG A 16 -17.26 10.44 -4.89
CA ARG A 16 -16.98 9.20 -5.58
C ARG A 16 -15.55 9.14 -6.11
N ALA A 17 -15.07 10.22 -6.71
CA ALA A 17 -13.71 10.25 -7.23
C ALA A 17 -12.69 10.13 -6.10
N SER A 18 -12.94 10.79 -4.98
CA SER A 18 -12.07 10.67 -3.82
C SER A 18 -12.04 9.26 -3.27
N ALA A 19 -13.19 8.61 -3.21
CA ALA A 19 -13.28 7.23 -2.74
C ALA A 19 -12.48 6.30 -3.63
N MET A 20 -12.58 6.47 -4.95
CA MET A 20 -11.82 5.64 -5.88
C MET A 20 -10.32 5.84 -5.68
N LYS A 21 -9.89 7.08 -5.52
CA LYS A 21 -8.49 7.39 -5.28
C LYS A 21 -7.98 6.75 -3.99
N LEU A 22 -8.75 6.86 -2.92
CA LEU A 22 -8.32 6.34 -1.63
C LEU A 22 -8.30 4.81 -1.61
N CYS A 23 -9.29 4.17 -2.25
CA CYS A 23 -9.28 2.72 -2.36
C CYS A 23 -8.05 2.23 -3.12
N ARG A 24 -7.73 2.88 -4.23
CA ARG A 24 -6.56 2.53 -5.00
C ARG A 24 -5.28 2.74 -4.20
N SER A 25 -5.25 3.81 -3.42
CA SER A 25 -4.10 4.13 -2.57
C SER A 25 -3.82 3.06 -1.54
N ILE A 26 -4.85 2.40 -1.02
CA ILE A 26 -4.66 1.33 -0.05
C ILE A 26 -3.75 0.25 -0.64
N VAL A 27 -4.01 -0.15 -1.89
CA VAL A 27 -3.20 -1.18 -2.53
C VAL A 27 -1.79 -0.68 -2.79
N ILE A 28 -1.65 0.50 -3.38
CA ILE A 28 -0.34 0.99 -3.80
C ILE A 28 0.55 1.31 -2.60
N LYS A 29 0.02 2.06 -1.64
CA LYS A 29 0.82 2.43 -0.46
C LYS A 29 1.00 1.25 0.48
N GLY A 30 0.01 0.35 0.51
CA GLY A 30 0.14 -0.89 1.26
C GLY A 30 1.22 -1.79 0.71
N LEU A 31 1.27 -1.94 -0.61
CA LEU A 31 2.30 -2.74 -1.25
C LEU A 31 3.69 -2.16 -0.97
N GLU A 32 3.83 -0.84 -1.02
CA GLU A 32 5.08 -0.19 -0.68
C GLU A 32 5.52 -0.53 0.74
N ALA A 33 4.59 -0.42 1.68
CA ALA A 33 4.89 -0.69 3.09
C ALA A 33 5.27 -2.16 3.30
N ILE A 34 4.55 -3.06 2.67
CA ILE A 34 4.81 -4.49 2.78
C ILE A 34 6.21 -4.82 2.26
N MET A 35 6.56 -4.27 1.10
CA MET A 35 7.85 -4.58 0.50
C MET A 35 9.01 -4.03 1.32
N VAL A 36 8.84 -2.84 1.91
CA VAL A 36 9.87 -2.28 2.76
C VAL A 36 10.10 -3.15 4.00
N ASP A 37 9.02 -3.56 4.65
CA ASP A 37 9.15 -4.39 5.85
C ASP A 37 9.70 -5.77 5.53
N CYS A 38 9.25 -6.36 4.44
CA CYS A 38 9.75 -7.67 4.02
C CYS A 38 11.25 -7.62 3.75
N ALA A 39 11.69 -6.63 2.98
CA ALA A 39 13.09 -6.50 2.64
C ALA A 39 13.95 -6.26 3.89
N ALA A 40 13.46 -5.43 4.79
CA ALA A 40 14.21 -5.13 6.01
C ALA A 40 14.35 -6.36 6.91
N ALA A 41 13.27 -7.10 7.09
CA ALA A 41 13.30 -8.30 7.92
C ALA A 41 14.19 -9.38 7.30
N ALA A 42 14.06 -9.57 5.98
CA ALA A 42 14.87 -10.57 5.30
C ALA A 42 16.36 -10.23 5.36
N LYS A 43 16.66 -8.93 5.28
CA LYS A 43 18.05 -8.51 5.36
C LYS A 43 18.63 -8.79 6.74
N GLN A 44 17.88 -8.53 7.80
CA GLN A 44 18.37 -8.80 9.15
C GLN A 44 18.62 -10.28 9.37
N TRP A 45 17.83 -11.15 8.78
CA TRP A 45 18.01 -12.59 8.91
C TRP A 45 18.99 -13.15 7.88
N GLY A 46 19.42 -12.34 6.93
CA GLY A 46 20.34 -12.79 5.90
C GLY A 46 19.71 -13.74 4.90
N VAL A 47 18.41 -13.63 4.66
CA VAL A 47 17.67 -14.54 3.77
C VAL A 47 17.03 -13.82 2.59
N GLU A 48 17.55 -12.66 2.22
CA GLU A 48 16.96 -11.88 1.13
C GLU A 48 16.84 -12.68 -0.17
N ASP A 49 17.94 -13.36 -0.54
CA ASP A 49 17.94 -14.09 -1.81
C ASP A 49 16.91 -15.19 -1.81
N GLU A 50 16.80 -15.91 -0.72
CA GLU A 50 15.85 -17.02 -0.60
C GLU A 50 14.43 -16.52 -0.63
N VAL A 51 14.15 -15.41 0.07
CA VAL A 51 12.80 -14.84 0.11
C VAL A 51 12.40 -14.37 -1.28
N PHE A 52 13.26 -13.60 -1.94
CA PHE A 52 12.90 -13.08 -3.25
C PHE A 52 12.78 -14.20 -4.29
N ALA A 53 13.63 -15.22 -4.21
CA ALA A 53 13.50 -16.35 -5.12
C ALA A 53 12.18 -17.09 -4.91
N SER A 54 11.75 -17.24 -3.67
CA SER A 54 10.49 -17.88 -3.35
C SER A 54 9.30 -17.07 -3.88
N LEU A 55 9.35 -15.75 -3.71
CA LEU A 55 8.30 -14.88 -4.21
C LEU A 55 8.24 -14.91 -5.73
N ASP A 56 9.41 -14.89 -6.39
CA ASP A 56 9.47 -14.97 -7.84
C ASP A 56 8.88 -16.28 -8.36
N ALA A 57 9.08 -17.36 -7.62
CA ALA A 57 8.51 -18.65 -8.01
C ALA A 57 6.99 -18.64 -7.90
N SER A 58 6.45 -17.98 -6.88
CA SER A 58 5.01 -17.89 -6.67
C SER A 58 4.33 -16.94 -7.67
N TYR A 59 5.01 -15.89 -8.07
CA TYR A 59 4.46 -14.87 -8.96
C TYR A 59 5.49 -14.54 -10.04
N PRO A 60 5.65 -15.43 -11.03
CA PRO A 60 6.79 -15.34 -11.96
C PRO A 60 6.83 -14.09 -12.82
N SER A 61 5.72 -13.37 -12.95
CA SER A 61 5.70 -12.17 -13.77
C SER A 61 6.17 -10.93 -13.01
N ILE A 62 6.56 -11.06 -11.74
CA ILE A 62 6.97 -9.93 -10.92
C ILE A 62 8.42 -10.12 -10.49
N ASP A 63 9.23 -9.07 -10.70
CA ASP A 63 10.60 -9.07 -10.21
C ASP A 63 10.58 -8.44 -8.83
N PHE A 64 10.55 -9.27 -7.79
CA PHE A 64 10.35 -8.79 -6.43
C PHE A 64 11.54 -8.00 -5.89
N ARG A 65 12.76 -8.32 -6.31
CA ARG A 65 13.92 -7.53 -5.88
C ARG A 65 13.84 -6.11 -6.43
N GLN A 66 13.51 -5.98 -7.72
CA GLN A 66 13.34 -4.67 -8.32
C GLN A 66 12.16 -3.93 -7.69
N LEU A 67 11.09 -4.65 -7.42
CA LEU A 67 9.91 -4.08 -6.79
C LEU A 67 10.26 -3.51 -5.42
N ALA A 68 11.03 -4.26 -4.62
CA ALA A 68 11.44 -3.80 -3.30
C ALA A 68 12.26 -2.52 -3.38
N GLU A 69 13.18 -2.43 -4.34
CA GLU A 69 14.00 -1.24 -4.51
C GLU A 69 13.16 -0.04 -4.91
N THR A 70 12.26 -0.23 -5.87
CA THR A 70 11.39 0.85 -6.35
C THR A 70 10.47 1.33 -5.24
N MET A 71 9.84 0.39 -4.53
CA MET A 71 8.91 0.74 -3.46
C MET A 71 9.63 1.41 -2.31
N GLY A 72 10.81 0.90 -1.95
CA GLY A 72 11.61 1.50 -0.88
C GLY A 72 11.99 2.94 -1.20
N GLY A 73 12.35 3.21 -2.46
CA GLY A 73 12.68 4.57 -2.87
C GLY A 73 11.51 5.52 -2.74
N ARG A 74 10.32 5.04 -3.12
CA ARG A 74 9.11 5.87 -3.01
C ARG A 74 8.79 6.20 -1.56
N VAL A 75 8.91 5.21 -0.67
CA VAL A 75 8.65 5.45 0.74
C VAL A 75 9.65 6.46 1.32
N ARG A 76 10.94 6.30 0.99
CA ARG A 76 11.94 7.23 1.50
C ARG A 76 11.65 8.66 1.04
N GLN A 77 11.29 8.85 -0.21
CA GLN A 77 11.08 10.18 -0.76
C GLN A 77 9.73 10.78 -0.40
N HIS A 78 8.70 9.98 -0.34
CA HIS A 78 7.32 10.48 -0.27
C HIS A 78 6.53 9.96 0.92
N GLY A 79 7.17 9.24 1.84
CA GLY A 79 6.45 8.55 2.91
C GLY A 79 5.59 9.46 3.79
N ILE A 80 6.06 10.68 4.06
CA ILE A 80 5.30 11.60 4.90
C ILE A 80 3.97 11.96 4.23
N ARG A 81 4.01 12.31 2.93
CA ARG A 81 2.79 12.66 2.20
C ARG A 81 1.89 11.44 2.05
N ARG A 82 2.50 10.27 1.78
CA ARG A 82 1.73 9.05 1.61
C ARG A 82 1.08 8.62 2.91
N ALA A 83 1.73 8.85 4.04
CA ALA A 83 1.13 8.57 5.35
C ALA A 83 -0.13 9.42 5.54
N ALA A 84 -0.07 10.70 5.17
CA ALA A 84 -1.25 11.56 5.29
C ALA A 84 -2.39 11.05 4.44
N GLU A 85 -2.12 10.61 3.20
CA GLU A 85 -3.14 10.01 2.35
C GLU A 85 -3.74 8.76 2.97
N MET A 86 -2.91 7.94 3.59
CA MET A 86 -3.42 6.71 4.20
C MET A 86 -4.23 6.99 5.46
N ARG A 87 -3.95 8.09 6.16
CA ARG A 87 -4.80 8.47 7.29
C ARG A 87 -6.17 8.92 6.80
N GLU A 88 -6.23 9.56 5.63
CA GLU A 88 -7.52 9.87 5.01
C GLU A 88 -8.26 8.59 4.62
N ALA A 89 -7.54 7.60 4.08
CA ALA A 89 -8.15 6.33 3.75
C ALA A 89 -8.68 5.62 4.98
N ALA A 90 -7.95 5.71 6.10
CA ALA A 90 -8.39 5.11 7.36
C ALA A 90 -9.73 5.73 7.80
N MET A 91 -9.85 7.05 7.68
CA MET A 91 -11.10 7.71 8.03
C MET A 91 -12.24 7.28 7.10
N MET A 92 -11.94 7.15 5.83
CA MET A 92 -12.94 6.73 4.86
C MET A 92 -13.48 5.33 5.18
N VAL A 93 -12.59 4.36 5.44
CA VAL A 93 -13.07 3.02 5.72
C VAL A 93 -13.78 2.94 7.07
N GLU A 94 -13.36 3.75 8.04
CA GLU A 94 -14.03 3.81 9.32
C GLU A 94 -15.45 4.33 9.15
N ASP A 95 -15.63 5.35 8.32
CA ASP A 95 -16.96 5.90 8.03
C ASP A 95 -17.85 4.88 7.36
N LEU A 96 -17.28 3.90 6.67
CA LEU A 96 -18.03 2.81 6.06
C LEU A 96 -18.31 1.67 7.03
N GLY A 97 -17.91 1.80 8.28
CA GLY A 97 -18.11 0.73 9.26
C GLY A 97 -17.02 -0.33 9.26
N MET A 98 -15.92 -0.10 8.55
CA MET A 98 -14.83 -1.05 8.49
C MET A 98 -13.77 -0.70 9.53
N ASN A 99 -12.94 -1.68 9.87
CA ASN A 99 -11.85 -1.45 10.80
C ASN A 99 -10.75 -0.67 10.10
N PRO A 100 -10.34 0.51 10.61
CA PRO A 100 -9.31 1.30 9.96
C PRO A 100 -7.88 0.86 10.27
N GLY A 101 -7.72 -0.22 11.02
CA GLY A 101 -6.40 -0.64 11.52
C GLY A 101 -5.36 -0.87 10.44
N LEU A 102 -5.75 -1.51 9.34
CA LEU A 102 -4.79 -1.78 8.26
C LEU A 102 -4.32 -0.47 7.65
N CYS A 103 -5.23 0.43 7.31
CA CYS A 103 -4.86 1.71 6.72
C CYS A 103 -3.98 2.52 7.66
N SER A 104 -4.28 2.50 8.95
CA SER A 104 -3.49 3.21 9.94
C SER A 104 -2.08 2.62 10.06
N ALA A 105 -1.97 1.30 10.00
CA ALA A 105 -0.67 0.64 10.05
C ALA A 105 0.17 0.95 8.82
N ILE A 106 -0.47 1.02 7.65
CA ILE A 106 0.22 1.41 6.43
C ILE A 106 0.75 2.84 6.55
N ALA A 107 -0.08 3.75 7.09
CA ALA A 107 0.35 5.13 7.31
C ALA A 107 1.56 5.18 8.21
N ASP A 108 1.54 4.44 9.31
CA ASP A 108 2.67 4.42 10.24
C ASP A 108 3.93 3.88 9.56
N ALA A 109 3.79 2.85 8.74
CA ALA A 109 4.92 2.26 8.03
C ALA A 109 5.51 3.25 7.03
N GLN A 110 4.66 3.98 6.31
CA GLN A 110 5.13 4.98 5.36
C GLN A 110 5.90 6.08 6.06
N GLU A 111 5.36 6.56 7.17
CA GLU A 111 6.00 7.63 7.91
C GLU A 111 7.33 7.18 8.49
N ARG A 112 7.37 5.97 9.03
CA ARG A 112 8.57 5.40 9.63
C ARG A 112 9.70 5.23 8.61
N GLY A 113 9.36 4.88 7.39
CA GLY A 113 10.34 4.65 6.34
C GLY A 113 10.78 5.90 5.59
N ALA A 114 10.16 7.05 5.85
CA ALA A 114 10.49 8.27 5.12
C ALA A 114 11.80 8.86 5.62
N ASP A 115 12.55 9.42 4.68
CA ASP A 115 13.78 10.12 5.06
C ASP A 115 13.40 11.36 5.86
N LYS A 116 14.15 11.62 6.91
CA LYS A 116 13.91 12.81 7.71
C LYS A 116 14.89 13.87 7.29
N LYS A 117 14.37 15.01 7.01
CA LYS A 117 15.22 16.11 6.58
C LYS A 117 15.29 17.16 7.64
#